data_c3cb8991a1ad2f2c1129c0f858530797
#
_entry.id   c3cb8991a1ad2f2c1129c0f858530797
#
_cell.length_a   1.000
_cell.length_b   1.000
_cell.length_c   1.000
_cell.angle_alpha   90.00
_cell.angle_beta   90.00
_cell.angle_gamma   90.00
#
_symmetry.space_group_name_H-M   'P 1'
#
loop_
_entity.id
_entity.type
_entity.pdbx_description
1 polymer ?
#
loop_
_entity_poly.entity_id
_entity_poly.type
_entity_poly.pdbx_seq_one_letter_code
_entity_poly.pdbx_strand_id
1 'polypeptide(L)'
;MLWGMLFGYNPIATPVYYSNGYAPISHRDNVNKLNPWVASTQTGYNEDWQNNVQTNVTLEQNFDFITKGLKFVGRFGYDTDNSNWINRHRQPDLYKANGRRQETGEIIYEKMFSAYDMTQSSGSSGKRREFLDLLLSWERAFGNHHGGVTFRYTQDSEKRTVDIGTDIKNGVSKRNQGLAGRFTYNWNYRYFVDF
;
A
#
# COMPACT_ATOMS: atom_id res chain seq x y z
N MET A 1 -16.63 4.09 9.14
CA MET A 1 -17.97 3.47 9.11
C MET A 1 -18.60 3.35 10.51
N LEU A 2 -17.94 2.78 11.52
CA LEU A 2 -18.47 2.59 12.89
C LEU A 2 -18.91 3.89 13.57
N TRP A 3 -18.15 4.97 13.46
CA TRP A 3 -18.48 6.29 14.02
C TRP A 3 -19.81 6.84 13.48
N GLY A 4 -20.05 6.71 12.19
CA GLY A 4 -21.35 7.13 11.61
C GLY A 4 -22.53 6.33 12.15
N MET A 5 -22.31 5.03 12.43
CA MET A 5 -23.32 4.18 13.07
C MET A 5 -23.58 4.60 14.51
N LEU A 6 -22.53 4.91 15.28
CA LEU A 6 -22.64 5.36 16.67
C LEU A 6 -23.40 6.68 16.80
N PHE A 7 -23.06 7.67 15.98
CA PHE A 7 -23.75 8.97 16.00
C PHE A 7 -25.19 8.92 15.47
N GLY A 8 -25.47 7.94 14.59
CA GLY A 8 -26.80 7.72 14.06
C GLY A 8 -27.69 6.80 14.90
N TYR A 9 -27.13 6.14 15.90
CA TYR A 9 -27.85 5.17 16.73
C TYR A 9 -28.63 5.85 17.83
N ASN A 10 -29.93 5.49 17.96
CA ASN A 10 -30.79 6.00 19.04
C ASN A 10 -31.06 4.87 20.06
N PRO A 11 -30.38 4.89 21.23
CA PRO A 11 -30.51 3.83 22.22
C PRO A 11 -31.88 3.77 22.90
N ILE A 12 -32.66 4.85 22.80
CA ILE A 12 -34.03 4.88 23.34
C ILE A 12 -34.97 4.12 22.40
N ALA A 13 -34.79 4.24 21.09
CA ALA A 13 -35.64 3.57 20.11
C ALA A 13 -35.24 2.11 19.87
N THR A 14 -33.95 1.77 20.03
CA THR A 14 -33.48 0.40 19.80
C THR A 14 -32.45 0.05 20.87
N PRO A 15 -32.68 -1.00 21.69
CA PRO A 15 -31.68 -1.43 22.66
C PRO A 15 -30.49 -2.07 22.00
N VAL A 16 -29.36 -2.15 22.70
CA VAL A 16 -28.15 -2.86 22.22
C VAL A 16 -28.41 -4.35 22.07
N TYR A 17 -29.17 -4.90 23.02
CA TYR A 17 -29.70 -6.26 23.03
C TYR A 17 -31.12 -6.30 23.58
N TYR A 18 -31.88 -7.27 23.13
CA TYR A 18 -33.12 -7.66 23.83
C TYR A 18 -32.80 -8.54 25.03
N SER A 19 -33.73 -8.59 26.01
CA SER A 19 -33.57 -9.35 27.24
C SER A 19 -33.39 -10.86 27.06
N ASN A 20 -33.81 -11.39 25.92
CA ASN A 20 -33.62 -12.78 25.50
C ASN A 20 -32.32 -13.05 24.75
N GLY A 21 -31.42 -12.04 24.61
CA GLY A 21 -30.15 -12.15 23.90
C GLY A 21 -30.23 -11.94 22.39
N TYR A 22 -31.43 -11.65 21.85
CA TYR A 22 -31.53 -11.38 20.40
C TYR A 22 -30.91 -10.04 20.01
N ALA A 23 -30.24 -10.03 18.86
CA ALA A 23 -29.67 -8.83 18.30
C ALA A 23 -30.73 -7.99 17.56
N PRO A 24 -30.98 -6.73 17.98
CA PRO A 24 -31.95 -5.89 17.31
C PRO A 24 -31.41 -5.34 15.99
N ILE A 25 -32.32 -5.20 15.03
CA ILE A 25 -32.07 -4.41 13.83
C ILE A 25 -32.05 -2.92 14.20
N SER A 26 -31.19 -2.13 13.53
CA SER A 26 -31.20 -0.66 13.68
C SER A 26 -32.53 -0.08 13.17
N HIS A 27 -33.08 0.91 13.87
CA HIS A 27 -34.38 1.53 13.56
C HIS A 27 -34.35 2.43 12.30
N ARG A 28 -33.19 2.76 11.78
CA ARG A 28 -33.07 3.55 10.54
C ARG A 28 -33.15 2.68 9.30
N ASP A 29 -34.25 2.81 8.59
CA ASP A 29 -34.65 1.94 7.47
C ASP A 29 -33.74 1.94 6.25
N ASN A 30 -32.73 2.81 6.12
CA ASN A 30 -32.10 2.98 4.81
C ASN A 30 -30.57 2.90 4.73
N VAL A 31 -29.77 2.82 5.81
CA VAL A 31 -28.32 2.90 5.65
C VAL A 31 -27.51 1.84 6.40
N ASN A 32 -27.91 1.47 7.60
CA ASN A 32 -27.19 0.45 8.38
C ASN A 32 -28.17 -0.38 9.20
N LYS A 33 -28.42 -1.60 8.77
CA LYS A 33 -29.34 -2.56 9.42
C LYS A 33 -28.79 -3.12 10.73
N LEU A 34 -27.52 -2.89 11.04
CA LEU A 34 -26.83 -3.37 12.23
C LEU A 34 -26.76 -2.27 13.29
N ASN A 35 -26.93 -2.63 14.55
CA ASN A 35 -26.53 -1.73 15.61
C ASN A 35 -25.00 -1.72 15.76
N PRO A 36 -24.40 -0.66 16.34
CA PRO A 36 -22.95 -0.51 16.43
C PRO A 36 -22.26 -1.65 17.18
N TRP A 37 -22.92 -2.20 18.20
CA TRP A 37 -22.38 -3.29 18.98
C TRP A 37 -22.31 -4.58 18.14
N VAL A 38 -23.40 -4.94 17.45
CA VAL A 38 -23.42 -6.09 16.54
C VAL A 38 -22.40 -5.92 15.44
N ALA A 39 -22.30 -4.71 14.86
CA ALA A 39 -21.33 -4.41 13.81
C ALA A 39 -19.88 -4.59 14.26
N SER A 40 -19.57 -4.28 15.53
CA SER A 40 -18.22 -4.40 16.06
C SER A 40 -17.84 -5.78 16.56
N THR A 41 -18.82 -6.61 16.96
CA THR A 41 -18.55 -7.87 17.66
C THR A 41 -18.99 -9.12 16.92
N GLN A 42 -19.93 -9.00 15.97
CA GLN A 42 -20.58 -10.19 15.37
C GLN A 42 -20.50 -10.25 13.85
N THR A 43 -19.91 -9.30 13.16
CA THR A 43 -19.88 -9.27 11.68
C THR A 43 -18.60 -9.82 11.06
N GLY A 44 -17.67 -10.28 11.88
CA GLY A 44 -16.34 -10.74 11.41
C GLY A 44 -15.28 -9.66 11.50
N TYR A 45 -14.23 -9.80 10.73
CA TYR A 45 -13.06 -8.90 10.80
C TYR A 45 -12.30 -8.85 9.49
N ASN A 46 -11.50 -7.81 9.34
CA ASN A 46 -10.59 -7.62 8.23
C ASN A 46 -9.15 -7.59 8.76
N GLU A 47 -8.27 -8.31 8.09
CA GLU A 47 -6.83 -8.30 8.35
C GLU A 47 -6.13 -7.78 7.11
N ASP A 48 -5.37 -6.69 7.27
CA ASP A 48 -4.56 -6.10 6.23
C ASP A 48 -3.11 -6.03 6.71
N TRP A 49 -2.18 -6.50 5.90
CA TRP A 49 -0.75 -6.33 6.19
C TRP A 49 0.01 -5.97 4.93
N GLN A 50 0.98 -5.10 5.12
CA GLN A 50 1.84 -4.61 4.07
C GLN A 50 3.31 -4.80 4.47
N ASN A 51 4.08 -5.39 3.56
CA ASN A 51 5.52 -5.54 3.68
C ASN A 51 6.19 -4.69 2.60
N ASN A 52 6.98 -3.73 3.04
CA ASN A 52 7.80 -2.91 2.17
C ASN A 52 9.27 -3.13 2.56
N VAL A 53 10.05 -3.66 1.62
CA VAL A 53 11.50 -3.85 1.80
C VAL A 53 12.21 -2.99 0.79
N GLN A 54 13.09 -2.11 1.26
CA GLN A 54 13.91 -1.24 0.45
C GLN A 54 15.38 -1.52 0.76
N THR A 55 16.13 -1.86 -0.28
CA THR A 55 17.55 -2.17 -0.15
C THR A 55 18.35 -1.31 -1.12
N ASN A 56 19.34 -0.62 -0.60
CA ASN A 56 20.26 0.17 -1.42
C ASN A 56 21.70 -0.23 -1.09
N VAL A 57 22.45 -0.53 -2.14
CA VAL A 57 23.88 -0.83 -2.04
C VAL A 57 24.63 0.20 -2.88
N THR A 58 25.64 0.82 -2.31
CA THR A 58 26.52 1.77 -3.01
C THR A 58 27.95 1.26 -2.93
N LEU A 59 28.59 1.16 -4.09
CA LEU A 59 30.01 0.86 -4.25
C LEU A 59 30.71 2.11 -4.78
N GLU A 60 31.68 2.60 -4.05
CA GLU A 60 32.57 3.68 -4.49
C GLU A 60 33.98 3.18 -4.61
N GLN A 61 34.58 3.40 -5.76
CA GLN A 61 35.96 2.99 -6.02
C GLN A 61 36.73 4.13 -6.67
N ASN A 62 37.85 4.50 -6.06
CA ASN A 62 38.83 5.40 -6.68
C ASN A 62 39.79 4.58 -7.52
N PHE A 63 40.00 5.01 -8.78
CA PHE A 63 40.91 4.39 -9.74
C PHE A 63 42.14 5.25 -10.00
N ASP A 64 42.63 5.98 -8.99
CA ASP A 64 43.81 6.82 -9.08
C ASP A 64 45.08 6.06 -9.51
N PHE A 65 45.08 4.72 -9.28
CA PHE A 65 46.16 3.83 -9.73
C PHE A 65 46.19 3.63 -11.26
N ILE A 66 45.05 3.85 -11.95
CA ILE A 66 44.97 3.83 -13.41
C ILE A 66 45.26 5.24 -13.94
N THR A 67 44.49 6.21 -13.44
CA THR A 67 44.70 7.63 -13.76
C THR A 67 44.18 8.50 -12.63
N LYS A 68 44.98 9.50 -12.24
CA LYS A 68 44.57 10.41 -11.14
C LYS A 68 43.25 11.11 -11.44
N GLY A 69 42.37 11.09 -10.49
CA GLY A 69 41.05 11.72 -10.55
C GLY A 69 39.96 10.87 -11.18
N LEU A 70 40.21 9.58 -11.47
CA LEU A 70 39.19 8.65 -11.94
C LEU A 70 38.45 8.01 -10.76
N LYS A 71 37.14 8.16 -10.75
CA LYS A 71 36.24 7.61 -9.71
C LYS A 71 35.05 6.88 -10.34
N PHE A 72 34.74 5.75 -9.80
CA PHE A 72 33.51 4.98 -10.11
C PHE A 72 32.58 4.96 -8.92
N VAL A 73 31.28 5.14 -9.19
CA VAL A 73 30.22 4.96 -8.20
C VAL A 73 29.13 4.08 -8.82
N GLY A 74 28.90 2.94 -8.22
CA GLY A 74 27.80 2.03 -8.56
C GLY A 74 26.75 2.04 -7.45
N ARG A 75 25.48 2.23 -7.80
CA ARG A 75 24.36 2.13 -6.89
C ARG A 75 23.38 1.09 -7.41
N PHE A 76 23.00 0.18 -6.55
CA PHE A 76 21.97 -0.81 -6.83
C PHE A 76 20.87 -0.70 -5.79
N GLY A 77 19.64 -0.55 -6.24
CA GLY A 77 18.45 -0.55 -5.40
C GLY A 77 17.55 -1.73 -5.75
N TYR A 78 17.00 -2.34 -4.71
CA TYR A 78 16.01 -3.40 -4.83
C TYR A 78 14.89 -3.17 -3.84
N ASP A 79 13.70 -2.88 -4.37
CA ASP A 79 12.51 -2.58 -3.58
C ASP A 79 11.42 -3.61 -3.86
N THR A 80 10.77 -4.09 -2.80
CA THR A 80 9.54 -4.89 -2.91
C THR A 80 8.47 -4.27 -2.03
N ASP A 81 7.27 -4.21 -2.57
CA ASP A 81 6.07 -3.79 -1.86
C ASP A 81 5.01 -4.87 -2.07
N ASN A 82 4.62 -5.53 -0.99
CA ASN A 82 3.62 -6.59 -0.99
C ASN A 82 2.54 -6.26 0.04
N SER A 83 1.30 -6.26 -0.39
CA SER A 83 0.15 -6.15 0.49
C SER A 83 -0.77 -7.35 0.33
N ASN A 84 -1.32 -7.79 1.44
CA ASN A 84 -2.25 -8.90 1.51
C ASN A 84 -3.42 -8.50 2.41
N TRP A 85 -4.61 -8.96 2.06
CA TRP A 85 -5.78 -8.74 2.88
C TRP A 85 -6.62 -10.03 2.97
N ILE A 86 -7.23 -10.21 4.12
CA ILE A 86 -8.22 -11.25 4.37
C ILE A 86 -9.43 -10.57 4.99
N ASN A 87 -10.57 -10.74 4.36
CA ASN A 87 -11.85 -10.26 4.86
C ASN A 87 -12.70 -11.47 5.22
N ARG A 88 -13.06 -11.57 6.51
CA ARG A 88 -13.98 -12.57 7.02
C ARG A 88 -15.28 -11.88 7.44
N HIS A 89 -16.37 -12.26 6.82
CA HIS A 89 -17.65 -11.64 7.03
C HIS A 89 -18.72 -12.66 7.38
N ARG A 90 -19.51 -12.34 8.38
CA ARG A 90 -20.71 -13.10 8.78
C ARG A 90 -21.81 -12.12 9.16
N GLN A 91 -23.03 -12.60 9.20
CA GLN A 91 -24.17 -11.85 9.71
C GLN A 91 -24.90 -12.70 10.75
N PRO A 92 -25.21 -12.16 11.93
CA PRO A 92 -26.08 -12.82 12.90
C PRO A 92 -27.55 -12.67 12.50
N ASP A 93 -28.39 -13.46 13.13
CA ASP A 93 -29.83 -13.24 13.10
C ASP A 93 -30.18 -11.86 13.68
N LEU A 94 -31.01 -11.11 12.97
CA LEU A 94 -31.44 -9.79 13.42
C LEU A 94 -32.96 -9.78 13.58
N TYR A 95 -33.40 -9.20 14.69
CA TYR A 95 -34.80 -9.20 15.12
C TYR A 95 -35.36 -7.78 15.30
N LYS A 96 -36.65 -7.63 15.09
CA LYS A 96 -37.40 -6.43 15.37
C LYS A 96 -38.46 -6.75 16.42
N ALA A 97 -38.62 -5.91 17.44
CA ALA A 97 -39.74 -6.01 18.39
C ALA A 97 -40.97 -5.32 17.79
N ASN A 98 -42.06 -6.04 17.59
CA ASN A 98 -43.29 -5.55 16.98
C ASN A 98 -44.42 -5.24 18.01
N GLY A 99 -44.13 -5.35 19.30
CA GLY A 99 -45.09 -5.09 20.35
C GLY A 99 -45.04 -6.12 21.47
N ARG A 100 -46.08 -6.13 22.30
CA ARG A 100 -46.24 -7.08 23.41
C ARG A 100 -47.56 -7.83 23.29
N ARG A 101 -47.55 -9.09 23.71
CA ARG A 101 -48.78 -9.86 23.88
C ARG A 101 -49.60 -9.23 24.99
N GLN A 102 -50.89 -9.03 24.74
CA GLN A 102 -51.78 -8.41 25.73
C GLN A 102 -51.97 -9.28 26.98
N GLU A 103 -51.95 -10.61 26.84
CA GLU A 103 -52.21 -11.56 27.92
C GLU A 103 -50.99 -11.80 28.82
N THR A 104 -49.77 -11.89 28.23
CA THR A 104 -48.55 -12.27 28.96
C THR A 104 -47.58 -11.14 29.15
N GLY A 105 -47.75 -10.03 28.43
CA GLY A 105 -46.79 -8.90 28.41
C GLY A 105 -45.46 -9.21 27.68
N GLU A 106 -45.32 -10.41 27.12
CA GLU A 106 -44.12 -10.83 26.41
C GLU A 106 -43.92 -10.04 25.10
N ILE A 107 -42.68 -9.71 24.78
CA ILE A 107 -42.33 -9.03 23.52
C ILE A 107 -42.45 -10.02 22.35
N ILE A 108 -43.11 -9.58 21.29
CA ILE A 108 -43.21 -10.31 20.04
C ILE A 108 -42.04 -9.91 19.17
N TYR A 109 -41.21 -10.89 18.84
CA TYR A 109 -40.03 -10.68 17.98
C TYR A 109 -40.30 -11.21 16.57
N GLU A 110 -39.93 -10.42 15.58
CA GLU A 110 -39.94 -10.82 14.19
C GLU A 110 -38.47 -10.91 13.69
N LYS A 111 -38.12 -12.05 13.07
CA LYS A 111 -36.81 -12.22 12.47
C LYS A 111 -36.77 -11.48 11.14
N MET A 112 -35.99 -10.44 11.07
CA MET A 112 -35.84 -9.59 9.87
C MET A 112 -34.74 -10.08 8.93
N PHE A 113 -33.67 -10.63 9.48
CA PHE A 113 -32.55 -11.20 8.74
C PHE A 113 -32.10 -12.51 9.35
N SER A 114 -31.87 -13.50 8.51
CA SER A 114 -31.30 -14.78 8.91
C SER A 114 -29.78 -14.70 8.95
N ALA A 115 -29.18 -15.35 9.92
CA ALA A 115 -27.74 -15.51 10.00
C ALA A 115 -27.23 -16.25 8.76
N TYR A 116 -26.03 -15.91 8.36
CA TYR A 116 -25.22 -16.73 7.45
C TYR A 116 -23.83 -16.98 8.06
N ASP A 117 -23.28 -18.14 7.72
CA ASP A 117 -21.98 -18.57 8.20
C ASP A 117 -20.86 -17.65 7.71
N MET A 118 -19.74 -17.71 8.43
CA MET A 118 -18.59 -16.90 8.09
C MET A 118 -18.07 -17.25 6.70
N THR A 119 -18.02 -16.25 5.83
CA THR A 119 -17.41 -16.30 4.52
C THR A 119 -16.04 -15.66 4.56
N GLN A 120 -15.13 -16.10 3.69
CA GLN A 120 -13.79 -15.51 3.57
C GLN A 120 -13.53 -15.12 2.13
N SER A 121 -12.96 -13.93 1.98
CA SER A 121 -12.33 -13.47 0.74
C SER A 121 -10.94 -12.96 1.05
N SER A 122 -10.03 -13.11 0.12
CA SER A 122 -8.65 -12.63 0.27
C SER A 122 -8.13 -12.12 -1.05
N GLY A 123 -7.13 -11.27 -0.97
CA GLY A 123 -6.42 -10.79 -2.14
C GLY A 123 -5.01 -10.39 -1.77
N SER A 124 -4.19 -10.25 -2.78
CA SER A 124 -2.81 -9.81 -2.64
C SER A 124 -2.44 -8.90 -3.78
N SER A 125 -1.54 -7.97 -3.52
CA SER A 125 -0.88 -7.19 -4.56
C SER A 125 0.61 -7.12 -4.26
N GLY A 126 1.42 -7.08 -5.31
CA GLY A 126 2.86 -7.02 -5.12
C GLY A 126 3.53 -6.40 -6.33
N LYS A 127 4.58 -5.63 -6.06
CA LYS A 127 5.46 -5.08 -7.07
C LYS A 127 6.90 -5.14 -6.61
N ARG A 128 7.79 -5.25 -7.58
CA ARG A 128 9.24 -5.24 -7.40
C ARG A 128 9.82 -4.17 -8.30
N ARG A 129 10.75 -3.41 -7.76
CA ARG A 129 11.52 -2.42 -8.49
C ARG A 129 13.00 -2.70 -8.32
N GLU A 130 13.73 -2.66 -9.42
CA GLU A 130 15.19 -2.78 -9.48
C GLU A 130 15.74 -1.51 -10.11
N PHE A 131 16.75 -0.94 -9.49
CA PHE A 131 17.40 0.27 -9.94
C PHE A 131 18.90 0.07 -9.97
N LEU A 132 19.51 0.46 -11.09
CA LEU A 132 20.96 0.47 -11.27
C LEU A 132 21.39 1.85 -11.76
N ASP A 133 22.37 2.44 -11.08
CA ASP A 133 22.99 3.71 -11.44
C ASP A 133 24.51 3.54 -11.39
N LEU A 134 25.15 3.69 -12.54
CA LEU A 134 26.59 3.59 -12.69
C LEU A 134 27.12 4.95 -13.13
N LEU A 135 28.05 5.49 -12.35
CA LEU A 135 28.71 6.77 -12.61
C LEU A 135 30.21 6.57 -12.70
N LEU A 136 30.79 6.95 -13.83
CA LEU A 136 32.23 7.05 -14.02
C LEU A 136 32.59 8.52 -14.21
N SER A 137 33.38 9.07 -13.32
CA SER A 137 33.84 10.45 -13.38
C SER A 137 35.37 10.52 -13.40
N TRP A 138 35.86 11.42 -14.19
CA TRP A 138 37.27 11.76 -14.21
C TRP A 138 37.43 13.27 -14.17
N GLU A 139 38.20 13.75 -13.20
CA GLU A 139 38.48 15.16 -13.01
C GLU A 139 39.99 15.35 -12.79
N ARG A 140 40.60 16.27 -13.53
CA ARG A 140 42.03 16.53 -13.40
C ARG A 140 42.40 17.97 -13.72
N ALA A 141 43.34 18.48 -12.93
CA ALA A 141 43.96 19.77 -13.17
C ALA A 141 45.37 19.58 -13.77
N PHE A 142 45.69 20.38 -14.79
CA PHE A 142 47.01 20.45 -15.46
C PHE A 142 47.44 21.93 -15.53
N GLY A 143 48.13 22.40 -14.49
CA GLY A 143 48.45 23.81 -14.35
C GLY A 143 47.17 24.68 -14.28
N ASN A 144 47.00 25.56 -15.28
CA ASN A 144 45.82 26.44 -15.36
C ASN A 144 44.60 25.78 -16.05
N HIS A 145 44.71 24.54 -16.49
CA HIS A 145 43.65 23.80 -17.19
C HIS A 145 43.01 22.81 -16.26
N HIS A 146 41.68 22.82 -16.17
CA HIS A 146 40.90 21.87 -15.40
C HIS A 146 39.90 21.20 -16.33
N GLY A 147 39.98 19.89 -16.46
CA GLY A 147 39.08 19.11 -17.28
C GLY A 147 38.33 18.08 -16.45
N GLY A 148 37.07 17.85 -16.79
CA GLY A 148 36.23 16.82 -16.19
C GLY A 148 35.39 16.12 -17.23
N VAL A 149 35.23 14.81 -17.08
CA VAL A 149 34.34 13.99 -17.89
C VAL A 149 33.55 13.10 -16.97
N THR A 150 32.24 13.03 -17.18
CA THR A 150 31.34 12.16 -16.41
C THR A 150 30.48 11.38 -17.37
N PHE A 151 30.42 10.06 -17.17
CA PHE A 151 29.47 9.16 -17.82
C PHE A 151 28.55 8.57 -16.78
N ARG A 152 27.25 8.59 -17.05
CA ARG A 152 26.24 7.99 -16.19
C ARG A 152 25.35 7.05 -16.99
N TYR A 153 25.20 5.83 -16.49
CA TYR A 153 24.23 4.87 -16.98
C TYR A 153 23.20 4.60 -15.88
N THR A 154 21.93 4.70 -16.23
CA THR A 154 20.82 4.39 -15.32
C THR A 154 19.92 3.34 -15.94
N GLN A 155 19.45 2.43 -15.13
CA GLN A 155 18.43 1.44 -15.50
C GLN A 155 17.42 1.33 -14.35
N ASP A 156 16.14 1.39 -14.70
CA ASP A 156 15.02 1.18 -13.79
C ASP A 156 14.11 0.09 -14.36
N SER A 157 13.67 -0.83 -13.51
CA SER A 157 12.79 -1.93 -13.89
C SER A 157 11.73 -2.12 -12.82
N GLU A 158 10.46 -1.99 -13.20
CA GLU A 158 9.32 -2.26 -12.32
C GLU A 158 8.49 -3.41 -12.88
N LYS A 159 8.09 -4.33 -12.02
CA LYS A 159 7.27 -5.47 -12.37
C LYS A 159 6.25 -5.77 -11.28
N ARG A 160 5.02 -6.08 -11.68
CA ARG A 160 4.04 -6.73 -10.78
C ARG A 160 4.45 -8.17 -10.54
N THR A 161 4.38 -8.61 -9.28
CA THR A 161 4.82 -9.96 -8.86
C THR A 161 3.66 -10.86 -8.45
N VAL A 162 2.52 -10.26 -8.08
CA VAL A 162 1.34 -10.97 -7.56
C VAL A 162 0.10 -10.38 -8.21
N ASP A 163 -0.96 -11.17 -8.32
CA ASP A 163 -2.27 -10.79 -8.87
C ASP A 163 -2.17 -10.14 -10.27
N ILE A 164 -1.39 -10.79 -11.12
CA ILE A 164 -1.16 -10.32 -12.50
C ILE A 164 -2.35 -10.61 -13.44
N GLY A 165 -3.32 -11.41 -12.99
CA GLY A 165 -4.46 -11.81 -13.79
C GLY A 165 -4.06 -12.63 -15.03
N THR A 166 -4.93 -12.62 -16.05
CA THR A 166 -4.73 -13.37 -17.31
C THR A 166 -4.14 -12.52 -18.43
N ASP A 167 -4.08 -11.18 -18.27
CA ASP A 167 -3.48 -10.30 -19.27
C ASP A 167 -1.95 -10.32 -19.15
N ILE A 168 -1.29 -10.79 -20.20
CA ILE A 168 0.17 -10.90 -20.30
C ILE A 168 0.87 -9.55 -20.06
N LYS A 169 0.22 -8.45 -20.38
CA LYS A 169 0.77 -7.08 -20.20
C LYS A 169 1.04 -6.76 -18.73
N ASN A 170 0.25 -7.32 -17.81
CA ASN A 170 0.43 -7.11 -16.38
C ASN A 170 1.69 -7.77 -15.82
N GLY A 171 2.15 -8.85 -16.48
CA GLY A 171 3.37 -9.58 -16.11
C GLY A 171 4.65 -9.02 -16.74
N VAL A 172 4.55 -8.08 -17.68
CA VAL A 172 5.70 -7.51 -18.38
C VAL A 172 6.35 -6.42 -17.53
N SER A 173 7.68 -6.48 -17.40
CA SER A 173 8.44 -5.42 -16.71
C SER A 173 8.42 -4.12 -17.50
N LYS A 174 8.13 -3.02 -16.83
CA LYS A 174 8.37 -1.68 -17.34
C LYS A 174 9.84 -1.35 -17.12
N ARG A 175 10.58 -1.03 -18.17
CA ARG A 175 12.02 -0.74 -18.08
C ARG A 175 12.31 0.61 -18.71
N ASN A 176 13.13 1.39 -18.00
CA ASN A 176 13.69 2.63 -18.50
C ASN A 176 15.22 2.50 -18.45
N GLN A 177 15.88 3.00 -19.48
CA GLN A 177 17.33 3.04 -19.54
C GLN A 177 17.75 4.42 -19.99
N GLY A 178 18.82 4.94 -19.42
CA GLY A 178 19.38 6.23 -19.77
C GLY A 178 20.89 6.19 -19.78
N LEU A 179 21.48 6.87 -20.78
CA LEU A 179 22.90 7.16 -20.86
C LEU A 179 23.08 8.67 -20.93
N ALA A 180 23.93 9.20 -20.09
CA ALA A 180 24.27 10.62 -20.07
C ALA A 180 25.78 10.79 -20.01
N GLY A 181 26.27 11.81 -20.70
CA GLY A 181 27.66 12.25 -20.64
C GLY A 181 27.74 13.73 -20.32
N ARG A 182 28.71 14.12 -19.57
CA ARG A 182 29.01 15.53 -19.29
C ARG A 182 30.49 15.78 -19.46
N PHE A 183 30.85 16.83 -20.17
CA PHE A 183 32.19 17.32 -20.31
C PHE A 183 32.29 18.71 -19.71
N THR A 184 33.26 18.91 -18.85
CA THR A 184 33.55 20.23 -18.25
C THR A 184 34.98 20.61 -18.48
N TYR A 185 35.22 21.87 -18.82
CA TYR A 185 36.56 22.41 -18.96
C TYR A 185 36.58 23.83 -18.43
N ASN A 186 37.65 24.19 -17.73
CA ASN A 186 37.94 25.57 -17.43
C ASN A 186 39.43 25.90 -17.59
N TRP A 187 39.72 27.13 -17.99
CA TRP A 187 41.05 27.67 -18.08
C TRP A 187 41.19 28.82 -17.08
N ASN A 188 42.15 28.67 -16.17
CA ASN A 188 42.52 29.66 -15.16
C ASN A 188 41.34 30.27 -14.41
N TYR A 189 40.22 29.49 -14.23
CA TYR A 189 38.94 29.93 -13.63
C TYR A 189 38.31 31.17 -14.30
N ARG A 190 38.68 31.48 -15.55
CA ARG A 190 38.14 32.61 -16.31
C ARG A 190 37.23 32.19 -17.44
N TYR A 191 37.54 31.10 -18.10
CA TYR A 191 36.75 30.58 -19.22
C TYR A 191 36.26 29.19 -18.89
N PHE A 192 34.94 28.98 -19.05
CA PHE A 192 34.27 27.73 -18.70
C PHE A 192 33.50 27.20 -19.90
N VAL A 193 33.61 25.91 -20.13
CA VAL A 193 32.80 25.15 -21.09
C VAL A 193 32.17 24.01 -20.34
N ASP A 194 30.87 23.83 -20.52
CA ASP A 194 30.06 22.72 -19.95
C ASP A 194 29.14 22.20 -21.06
N PHE A 195 29.23 20.93 -21.35
CA PHE A 195 28.49 20.27 -22.41
C PHE A 195 27.90 18.93 -21.94
#